data_c1f4252f99f35843c4142eec7e48e6ba
#
_entry.id   c1f4252f99f35843c4142eec7e48e6ba
#
_cell.length_a   1.000
_cell.length_b   1.000
_cell.length_c   1.000
_cell.angle_alpha   90.00
_cell.angle_beta   90.00
_cell.angle_gamma   90.00
#
_symmetry.space_group_name_H-M   'P 1'
#
loop_
_entity.id
_entity.type
_entity.pdbx_description
1 polymer ?
#
loop_
_entity_poly.entity_id
_entity_poly.type
_entity_poly.pdbx_seq_one_letter_code
_entity_poly.pdbx_strand_id
1 'polypeptide(L)'
;MEVHRGEVFYADLSPVVGSEQGGVRPVLIVQNEIGNRHSPTVIAAAITSRLDKARLPTHINIRAEDTGLAKDSVVLLEQIRTLDKHRLRAVSYTHLTLPT
;
A
#
# COMPACT_ATOMS: atom_id res chain seq x y z
N MET A 1 -12.06 -1.07 12.42
CA MET A 1 -11.48 -1.76 11.23
C MET A 1 -10.20 -2.45 11.64
N GLU A 2 -10.12 -3.73 11.36
CA GLU A 2 -8.94 -4.52 11.69
C GLU A 2 -7.97 -4.51 10.52
N VAL A 3 -6.71 -4.18 10.80
CA VAL A 3 -5.67 -4.03 9.78
C VAL A 3 -4.52 -4.95 10.14
N HIS A 4 -4.01 -5.68 9.14
CA HIS A 4 -2.89 -6.60 9.33
C HIS A 4 -1.77 -6.31 8.33
N ARG A 5 -0.55 -6.57 8.77
CA ARG A 5 0.64 -6.44 7.93
C ARG A 5 0.53 -7.36 6.72
N GLY A 6 0.80 -6.84 5.55
CA GLY A 6 0.70 -7.58 4.29
C GLY A 6 -0.63 -7.43 3.57
N GLU A 7 -1.61 -6.80 4.19
CA GLU A 7 -2.90 -6.56 3.54
C GLU A 7 -2.81 -5.37 2.60
N VAL A 8 -3.63 -5.43 1.56
CA VAL A 8 -3.76 -4.34 0.58
C VAL A 8 -5.10 -3.66 0.82
N PHE A 9 -5.05 -2.34 1.03
CA PHE A 9 -6.24 -1.52 1.15
C PHE A 9 -6.22 -0.45 0.08
N TYR A 10 -7.39 0.06 -0.31
CA TYR A 10 -7.45 1.32 -1.03
C TYR A 10 -7.42 2.45 -0.01
N ALA A 11 -6.67 3.50 -0.31
CA ALA A 11 -6.53 4.65 0.57
C ALA A 11 -6.55 5.93 -0.24
N ASP A 12 -7.11 6.98 0.34
CA ASP A 12 -7.05 8.31 -0.24
C ASP A 12 -5.72 8.95 0.19
N LEU A 13 -4.82 9.11 -0.75
CA LEU A 13 -3.48 9.64 -0.50
C LEU A 13 -3.39 11.16 -0.68
N SER A 14 -4.47 11.80 -1.12
CA SER A 14 -4.47 13.25 -1.31
C SER A 14 -4.61 13.99 0.03
N PRO A 15 -4.07 15.21 0.17
CA PRO A 15 -3.28 15.94 -0.82
C PRO A 15 -1.84 15.48 -0.87
N VAL A 16 -1.19 15.70 -2.01
CA VAL A 16 0.21 15.33 -2.24
C VAL A 16 0.99 16.50 -2.81
N VAL A 17 2.32 16.37 -2.80
CA VAL A 17 3.23 17.37 -3.35
C VAL A 17 4.13 16.70 -4.39
N GLY A 18 4.24 17.32 -5.56
CA GLY A 18 5.18 16.91 -6.60
C GLY A 18 4.97 15.47 -7.07
N SER A 19 6.01 14.67 -6.95
CA SER A 19 6.03 13.30 -7.47
C SER A 19 5.38 12.27 -6.58
N GLU A 20 4.78 12.69 -5.47
CA GLU A 20 4.08 11.77 -4.59
C GLU A 20 2.84 11.18 -5.27
N GLN A 21 2.54 9.93 -4.93
CA GLN A 21 1.32 9.29 -5.43
C GLN A 21 0.10 9.90 -4.75
N GLY A 22 -0.90 10.33 -5.53
CA GLY A 22 -2.11 10.95 -5.03
C GLY A 22 -3.36 10.22 -5.46
N GLY A 23 -4.51 10.69 -4.96
CA GLY A 23 -5.81 10.10 -5.24
C GLY A 23 -6.05 8.82 -4.47
N VAL A 24 -7.15 8.12 -4.80
CA VAL A 24 -7.47 6.84 -4.17
C VAL A 24 -6.68 5.75 -4.88
N ARG A 25 -5.81 5.08 -4.12
CA ARG A 25 -4.88 4.09 -4.66
C ARG A 25 -4.73 2.92 -3.72
N PRO A 26 -4.35 1.74 -4.24
CA PRO A 26 -4.03 0.64 -3.35
C PRO A 26 -2.72 0.92 -2.61
N VAL A 27 -2.67 0.47 -1.38
CA VAL A 27 -1.47 0.56 -0.53
C VAL A 27 -1.24 -0.77 0.15
N LEU A 28 0.03 -1.08 0.42
CA LEU A 28 0.42 -2.28 1.15
C LEU A 28 0.72 -1.91 2.60
N ILE A 29 0.05 -2.55 3.54
CA ILE A 29 0.31 -2.31 4.96
C ILE A 29 1.63 -2.96 5.34
N VAL A 30 2.58 -2.14 5.76
CA VAL A 30 3.92 -2.62 6.17
C VAL A 30 4.16 -2.51 7.67
N GLN A 31 3.30 -1.80 8.40
CA GLN A 31 3.41 -1.64 9.84
C GLN A 31 3.19 -2.99 10.54
N ASN A 32 3.93 -3.21 11.64
CA ASN A 32 3.80 -4.45 12.39
C ASN A 32 2.45 -4.56 13.10
N GLU A 33 2.14 -5.77 13.57
CA GLU A 33 0.83 -6.06 14.13
C GLU A 33 0.55 -5.30 15.43
N ILE A 34 1.57 -5.02 16.22
CA ILE A 34 1.40 -4.26 17.46
C ILE A 34 0.95 -2.84 17.13
N GLY A 35 1.63 -2.19 16.19
CA GLY A 35 1.24 -0.86 15.73
C GLY A 35 -0.15 -0.88 15.09
N ASN A 36 -0.44 -1.89 14.27
CA ASN A 36 -1.74 -1.99 13.61
C ASN A 36 -2.89 -2.09 14.61
N ARG A 37 -2.65 -2.79 15.72
CA ARG A 37 -3.69 -2.97 16.74
C ARG A 37 -3.91 -1.71 17.55
N HIS A 38 -2.85 -1.01 17.94
CA HIS A 38 -2.92 0.02 18.97
C HIS A 38 -2.85 1.46 18.44
N SER A 39 -2.31 1.67 17.24
CA SER A 39 -2.16 3.01 16.71
C SER A 39 -3.40 3.44 15.90
N PRO A 40 -3.77 4.73 15.93
CA PRO A 40 -4.80 5.25 15.00
C PRO A 40 -4.27 5.41 13.59
N THR A 41 -2.97 5.22 13.38
CA THR A 41 -2.33 5.35 12.06
C THR A 41 -1.72 4.03 11.63
N VAL A 42 -1.45 3.92 10.33
CA VAL A 42 -0.73 2.79 9.75
C VAL A 42 0.40 3.30 8.87
N ILE A 43 1.44 2.49 8.76
CA ILE A 43 2.53 2.74 7.82
C ILE A 43 2.28 1.86 6.61
N ALA A 44 2.23 2.49 5.43
CA ALA A 44 1.88 1.79 4.20
C ALA A 44 2.72 2.28 3.04
N ALA A 45 2.92 1.41 2.05
CA ALA A 45 3.62 1.73 0.82
C ALA A 45 2.62 1.86 -0.31
N ALA A 46 2.77 2.88 -1.14
CA ALA A 46 1.90 3.09 -2.29
C ALA A 46 2.13 2.01 -3.35
N ILE A 47 1.06 1.66 -4.05
CA ILE A 47 1.09 0.68 -5.12
C ILE A 47 0.61 1.38 -6.40
N THR A 48 1.26 1.11 -7.51
CA THR A 48 0.84 1.62 -8.82
C THR A 48 0.77 0.50 -9.84
N SER A 49 -0.19 0.59 -10.77
CA SER A 49 -0.26 -0.31 -11.92
C SER A 49 0.51 0.24 -13.13
N ARG A 50 1.14 1.38 -12.99
CA ARG A 50 1.90 2.02 -14.07
C ARG A 50 3.29 1.40 -14.15
N LEU A 51 3.38 0.32 -14.91
CA LEU A 51 4.64 -0.42 -15.07
C LEU A 51 5.64 0.29 -15.99
N ASP A 52 5.19 1.36 -16.67
CA ASP A 52 6.04 2.18 -17.54
C ASP A 52 6.86 3.23 -16.78
N LYS A 53 6.65 3.35 -15.49
CA LYS A 53 7.48 4.25 -14.69
C LYS A 53 8.91 3.78 -14.65
N ALA A 54 9.83 4.74 -14.55
CA ALA A 54 11.24 4.42 -14.37
C ALA A 54 11.41 3.53 -13.15
N ARG A 55 12.14 2.43 -13.33
CA ARG A 55 12.34 1.48 -12.23
C ARG A 55 13.40 1.97 -11.29
N LEU A 56 13.12 1.82 -10.00
CA LEU A 56 14.06 2.08 -8.93
C LEU A 56 14.34 0.78 -8.19
N PRO A 57 15.49 0.65 -7.54
CA PRO A 57 15.77 -0.55 -6.73
C PRO A 57 14.75 -0.78 -5.62
N THR A 58 14.02 0.27 -5.23
CA THR A 58 12.98 0.19 -4.20
C THR A 58 11.64 -0.29 -4.73
N HIS A 59 11.51 -0.53 -6.03
CA HIS A 59 10.25 -1.03 -6.62
C HIS A 59 10.18 -2.55 -6.50
N ILE A 60 9.04 -3.06 -6.08
CA ILE A 60 8.78 -4.49 -5.98
C ILE A 60 7.58 -4.85 -6.84
N ASN A 61 7.79 -5.74 -7.80
CA ASN A 61 6.72 -6.20 -8.68
C ASN A 61 5.81 -7.18 -7.94
N ILE A 62 4.50 -6.99 -8.09
CA ILE A 62 3.49 -7.91 -7.56
C ILE A 62 2.51 -8.25 -8.67
N ARG A 63 2.05 -9.50 -8.70
CA ARG A 63 1.15 -9.97 -9.75
C ARG A 63 -0.29 -9.87 -9.30
N ALA A 64 -1.18 -9.55 -10.25
CA ALA A 64 -2.61 -9.46 -9.98
C ALA A 64 -3.15 -10.74 -9.37
N GLU A 65 -2.69 -11.89 -9.86
CA GLU A 65 -3.15 -13.19 -9.37
C GLU A 65 -2.79 -13.45 -7.91
N ASP A 66 -1.73 -12.80 -7.41
CA ASP A 66 -1.28 -12.96 -6.03
C ASP A 66 -1.90 -11.95 -5.09
N THR A 67 -2.54 -10.91 -5.61
CA THR A 67 -2.97 -9.77 -4.80
C THR A 67 -4.46 -9.50 -4.85
N GLY A 68 -5.18 -10.09 -5.80
CA GLY A 68 -6.57 -9.74 -6.02
C GLY A 68 -6.77 -8.39 -6.67
N LEU A 69 -5.70 -7.66 -6.99
CA LEU A 69 -5.78 -6.42 -7.75
C LEU A 69 -6.14 -6.71 -9.20
N ALA A 70 -6.73 -5.73 -9.89
CA ALA A 70 -7.16 -5.90 -11.27
C ALA A 70 -6.00 -6.08 -12.25
N LYS A 71 -4.82 -5.56 -11.91
CA LYS A 71 -3.64 -5.55 -12.79
C LYS A 71 -2.39 -5.87 -12.01
N ASP A 72 -1.39 -6.39 -12.72
CA ASP A 72 -0.04 -6.47 -12.19
C ASP A 72 0.42 -5.08 -11.78
N SER A 73 1.13 -4.98 -10.68
CA SER A 73 1.41 -3.70 -10.04
C SER A 73 2.82 -3.69 -9.48
N VAL A 74 3.20 -2.52 -8.98
CA VAL A 74 4.50 -2.29 -8.36
C VAL A 74 4.28 -1.65 -7.00
N VAL A 75 4.91 -2.18 -5.97
CA VAL A 75 4.96 -1.54 -4.65
C VAL A 75 6.12 -0.56 -4.67
N LEU A 76 5.82 0.69 -4.34
CA LEU A 76 6.79 1.79 -4.36
C LEU A 76 7.32 2.00 -2.94
N LEU A 77 8.40 1.32 -2.58
CA LEU A 77 8.93 1.41 -1.21
C LEU A 77 9.52 2.77 -0.90
N GLU A 78 9.83 3.58 -1.91
CA GLU A 78 10.22 4.98 -1.68
C GLU A 78 9.01 5.87 -1.35
N GLN A 79 7.79 5.36 -1.53
CA GLN A 79 6.55 6.07 -1.25
C GLN A 79 5.85 5.47 -0.02
N ILE A 80 6.63 5.23 1.01
CA ILE A 80 6.09 4.80 2.31
C ILE A 80 5.64 6.04 3.06
N ARG A 81 4.45 5.95 3.68
CA ARG A 81 3.96 7.07 4.48
C ARG A 81 3.08 6.57 5.61
N THR A 82 2.92 7.42 6.61
CA THR A 82 1.99 7.19 7.72
C THR A 82 0.64 7.74 7.32
N LEU A 83 -0.38 6.90 7.45
CA LEU A 83 -1.76 7.26 7.09
C LEU A 83 -2.68 7.07 8.29
N ASP A 84 -3.60 8.01 8.49
CA ASP A 84 -4.68 7.80 9.44
C ASP A 84 -5.55 6.64 8.93
N LYS A 85 -6.00 5.77 9.82
CA LYS A 85 -6.84 4.63 9.44
C LYS A 85 -8.12 5.05 8.74
N HIS A 86 -8.61 6.26 9.00
CA HIS A 86 -9.80 6.79 8.32
C HIS A 86 -9.60 6.99 6.82
N ARG A 87 -8.35 7.04 6.35
CA ARG A 87 -8.08 7.13 4.91
C ARG A 87 -8.25 5.80 4.19
N LEU A 88 -8.32 4.69 4.93
CA LEU A 88 -8.45 3.36 4.33
C LEU A 88 -9.87 3.10 3.87
N ARG A 89 -10.00 2.51 2.70
CA ARG A 89 -11.28 2.13 2.09
C ARG A 89 -11.43 0.62 2.13
N ALA A 90 -12.47 0.11 1.46
CA ALA A 90 -12.74 -1.31 1.43
C ALA A 90 -11.50 -2.11 1.02
N VAL A 91 -11.31 -3.23 1.69
CA VAL A 91 -10.15 -4.09 1.51
C VAL A 91 -10.23 -4.82 0.18
N SER A 92 -9.11 -4.85 -0.49
CA SER A 92 -8.84 -5.87 -1.46
C SER A 92 -8.38 -7.08 -0.68
N TYR A 93 -8.90 -8.25 -0.95
CA TYR A 93 -8.73 -9.39 -0.11
C TYR A 93 -7.42 -10.03 -0.06
N THR A 94 -6.39 -9.45 -0.50
CA THR A 94 -5.14 -10.15 -0.64
C THR A 94 -4.25 -9.89 0.52
N HIS A 95 -3.63 -10.95 0.99
CA HIS A 95 -2.69 -10.90 2.08
C HIS A 95 -1.34 -11.37 1.55
N LEU A 96 -0.42 -10.44 1.33
CA LEU A 96 0.91 -10.77 0.87
C LEU A 96 1.78 -11.18 2.06
N THR A 97 2.56 -12.25 1.86
CA THR A 97 3.54 -12.66 2.86
C THR A 97 4.74 -11.74 2.80
N LEU A 98 5.02 -11.07 3.92
CA LEU A 98 6.16 -10.16 4.01
C LEU A 98 7.25 -10.77 4.88
N PRO A 99 8.53 -10.51 4.56
CA PRO A 99 9.63 -10.92 5.42
C PRO A 99 9.51 -10.28 6.81
N THR A 100 9.89 -11.01 7.80
CA THR A 100 9.90 -10.49 9.18
C THR A 100 11.17 -9.71 9.48
#